data_4c54435088bcc95e5cf4c2e49cd40ad3
#
_entry.id   4c54435088bcc95e5cf4c2e49cd40ad3
#
_cell.length_a   1.000
_cell.length_b   1.000
_cell.length_c   1.000
_cell.angle_alpha   90.00
_cell.angle_beta   90.00
_cell.angle_gamma   90.00
#
_symmetry.space_group_name_H-M   'P 1'
#
loop_
_entity.id
_entity.type
_entity.pdbx_description
1 polymer ?
#
loop_
_entity_poly.entity_id
_entity_poly.type
_entity_poly.pdbx_seq_one_letter_code
_entity_poly.pdbx_strand_id
1 'polypeptide(L)'
;MVVKVEVFTSDSCPHCPAAVSVANEAKEVLGDAADIIVCNIASEENRQKAIGLGIMAVPTIAINDEVAFVGAPALDELVNKVKSLI
;
A
#
# COMPACT_ATOMS: atom_id res chain seq x y z
N MET A 1 0.98 1.29 18.79
CA MET A 1 1.85 0.85 17.69
C MET A 1 1.32 1.36 16.37
N VAL A 2 2.21 1.70 15.46
CA VAL A 2 1.84 2.22 14.14
C VAL A 2 1.70 1.06 13.16
N VAL A 3 0.60 1.03 12.40
CA VAL A 3 0.41 0.05 11.34
C VAL A 3 1.19 0.50 10.11
N LYS A 4 2.05 -0.37 9.59
CA LYS A 4 2.83 -0.06 8.40
C LYS A 4 2.05 -0.46 7.15
N VAL A 5 1.83 0.50 6.24
CA VAL A 5 1.11 0.29 4.99
C VAL A 5 2.04 0.65 3.83
N GLU A 6 2.31 -0.28 2.96
CA GLU A 6 3.17 -0.08 1.80
C GLU A 6 2.37 -0.28 0.52
N VAL A 7 2.38 0.74 -0.33
CA VAL A 7 1.68 0.72 -1.62
C VAL A 7 2.72 0.54 -2.72
N PHE A 8 2.76 -0.63 -3.32
CA PHE A 8 3.71 -0.94 -4.38
C PHE A 8 3.16 -0.50 -5.73
N THR A 9 3.91 0.36 -6.42
CA THR A 9 3.52 0.96 -7.69
C THR A 9 4.64 0.82 -8.72
N SER A 10 4.33 1.14 -9.98
CA SER A 10 5.36 1.28 -11.03
C SER A 10 5.06 2.49 -11.90
N ASP A 11 6.07 2.93 -12.66
CA ASP A 11 5.92 4.11 -13.53
C ASP A 11 4.96 3.89 -14.69
N SER A 12 4.75 2.64 -15.08
CA SER A 12 3.90 2.30 -16.23
C SER A 12 2.57 1.66 -15.83
N CYS A 13 2.20 1.74 -14.56
CA CYS A 13 0.98 1.13 -14.04
C CYS A 13 -0.23 2.05 -14.24
N PRO A 14 -1.24 1.66 -15.04
CA PRO A 14 -2.40 2.53 -15.28
C PRO A 14 -3.33 2.67 -14.08
N HIS A 15 -3.32 1.72 -13.14
CA HIS A 15 -4.18 1.75 -11.96
C HIS A 15 -3.47 2.24 -10.70
N CYS A 16 -2.16 2.43 -10.74
CA CYS A 16 -1.40 2.88 -9.57
C CYS A 16 -1.80 4.28 -9.09
N PRO A 17 -2.12 5.26 -9.95
CA PRO A 17 -2.59 6.56 -9.45
C PRO A 17 -3.82 6.47 -8.57
N ALA A 18 -4.75 5.57 -8.87
CA ALA A 18 -5.94 5.35 -8.04
C ALA A 18 -5.56 4.80 -6.67
N ALA A 19 -4.65 3.82 -6.63
CA ALA A 19 -4.18 3.24 -5.37
C ALA A 19 -3.44 4.28 -4.52
N VAL A 20 -2.61 5.11 -5.13
CA VAL A 20 -1.88 6.18 -4.45
C VAL A 20 -2.87 7.22 -3.89
N SER A 21 -3.90 7.57 -4.65
CA SER A 21 -4.94 8.51 -4.20
C SER A 21 -5.66 7.97 -2.97
N VAL A 22 -6.05 6.71 -2.98
CA VAL A 22 -6.69 6.06 -1.83
C VAL A 22 -5.75 6.04 -0.63
N ALA A 23 -4.48 5.75 -0.85
CA ALA A 23 -3.48 5.74 0.22
C ALA A 23 -3.32 7.12 0.85
N ASN A 24 -3.28 8.17 0.04
CA ASN A 24 -3.17 9.53 0.55
C ASN A 24 -4.39 9.95 1.36
N GLU A 25 -5.58 9.57 0.90
CA GLU A 25 -6.82 9.83 1.65
C GLU A 25 -6.85 9.08 2.96
N ALA A 26 -6.42 7.81 2.95
CA ALA A 26 -6.33 7.00 4.16
C ALA A 26 -5.34 7.60 5.17
N LYS A 27 -4.25 8.16 4.68
CA LYS A 27 -3.26 8.84 5.52
C LYS A 27 -3.87 10.01 6.27
N GLU A 28 -4.73 10.79 5.61
CA GLU A 28 -5.42 11.90 6.26
C GLU A 28 -6.43 11.40 7.29
N VAL A 29 -7.14 10.32 6.99
CA VAL A 29 -8.15 9.76 7.90
C VAL A 29 -7.51 9.11 9.13
N LEU A 30 -6.42 8.38 8.94
CA LEU A 30 -5.79 7.58 9.99
C LEU A 30 -4.75 8.38 10.79
N GLY A 31 -4.21 9.44 10.21
CA GLY A 31 -3.19 10.28 10.87
C GLY A 31 -2.00 9.47 11.33
N ASP A 32 -1.64 9.62 12.59
CA ASP A 32 -0.46 8.96 13.18
C ASP A 32 -0.68 7.47 13.49
N ALA A 33 -1.89 6.95 13.30
CA ALA A 33 -2.18 5.54 13.57
C ALA A 33 -1.59 4.62 12.51
N ALA A 34 -1.27 5.13 11.32
CA ALA A 34 -0.70 4.34 10.24
C ALA A 34 0.47 5.10 9.59
N ASP A 35 1.50 4.35 9.23
CA ASP A 35 2.62 4.85 8.45
C ASP A 35 2.44 4.35 7.02
N ILE A 36 2.01 5.25 6.13
CA ILE A 36 1.67 4.89 4.75
C ILE A 36 2.76 5.38 3.82
N ILE A 37 3.38 4.44 3.12
CA ILE A 37 4.53 4.69 2.24
C ILE A 37 4.21 4.18 0.83
N VAL A 38 4.50 5.00 -0.17
CA VAL A 38 4.40 4.58 -1.57
C VAL A 38 5.77 4.06 -2.01
N CYS A 39 5.79 2.81 -2.46
CA CYS A 39 7.02 2.11 -2.87
C CYS A 39 6.99 1.88 -4.37
N ASN A 40 7.76 2.67 -5.12
CA ASN A 40 7.86 2.48 -6.56
C ASN A 40 8.87 1.37 -6.86
N ILE A 41 8.44 0.33 -7.58
CA ILE A 41 9.29 -0.83 -7.89
C ILE A 41 10.37 -0.55 -8.94
N ALA A 42 10.42 0.65 -9.51
CA ALA A 42 11.56 1.08 -10.32
C ALA A 42 12.83 1.17 -9.46
N SER A 43 12.68 1.42 -8.15
CA SER A 43 13.77 1.31 -7.20
C SER A 43 14.12 -0.16 -6.96
N GLU A 44 15.40 -0.50 -7.05
CA GLU A 44 15.89 -1.86 -6.81
C GLU A 44 15.49 -2.37 -5.42
N GLU A 45 15.63 -1.52 -4.42
CA GLU A 45 15.28 -1.86 -3.03
C GLU A 45 13.80 -2.22 -2.90
N ASN A 46 12.92 -1.41 -3.48
CA ASN A 46 11.48 -1.66 -3.42
C ASN A 46 11.10 -2.91 -4.21
N ARG A 47 11.75 -3.12 -5.35
CA ARG A 47 11.51 -4.31 -6.17
C ARG A 47 11.89 -5.58 -5.43
N GLN A 48 13.05 -5.60 -4.76
CA GLN A 48 13.48 -6.75 -3.97
C GLN A 48 12.50 -7.03 -2.82
N LYS A 49 12.01 -5.99 -2.19
CA LYS A 49 11.02 -6.14 -1.13
C LYS A 49 9.72 -6.72 -1.66
N ALA A 50 9.26 -6.25 -2.82
CA ALA A 50 8.06 -6.77 -3.46
C ALA A 50 8.20 -8.27 -3.77
N ILE A 51 9.35 -8.66 -4.32
CA ILE A 51 9.63 -10.06 -4.62
C ILE A 51 9.61 -10.89 -3.34
N GLY A 52 10.23 -10.38 -2.27
CA GLY A 52 10.26 -11.07 -0.98
C GLY A 52 8.88 -11.26 -0.36
N LEU A 53 7.94 -10.37 -0.66
CA LEU A 53 6.55 -10.47 -0.19
C LEU A 53 5.66 -11.29 -1.12
N GLY A 54 6.19 -11.76 -2.25
CA GLY A 54 5.42 -12.52 -3.22
C GLY A 54 4.53 -11.67 -4.11
N ILE A 55 4.82 -10.37 -4.22
CA ILE A 55 4.04 -9.45 -5.04
C ILE A 55 4.39 -9.64 -6.51
N MET A 56 3.39 -9.96 -7.32
CA MET A 56 3.57 -10.24 -8.75
C MET A 56 2.86 -9.23 -9.65
N ALA A 57 2.12 -8.31 -9.08
CA ALA A 57 1.36 -7.31 -9.83
C ALA A 57 1.33 -6.00 -9.05
N VAL A 58 1.14 -4.90 -9.75
CA VAL A 58 0.95 -3.58 -9.16
C VAL A 58 -0.35 -2.97 -9.71
N PRO A 59 -1.07 -2.16 -8.93
CA PRO A 59 -0.75 -1.80 -7.55
C PRO A 59 -1.06 -2.95 -6.57
N THR A 60 -0.28 -3.04 -5.53
CA THR A 60 -0.51 -3.99 -4.43
C THR A 60 -0.25 -3.27 -3.13
N ILE A 61 -1.09 -3.51 -2.14
CA ILE A 61 -0.95 -2.91 -0.81
C ILE A 61 -0.61 -4.00 0.19
N ALA A 62 0.54 -3.83 0.86
CA ALA A 62 0.97 -4.70 1.94
C ALA A 62 0.80 -3.96 3.27
N ILE A 63 0.27 -4.66 4.26
CA ILE A 63 0.09 -4.12 5.61
C ILE A 63 0.85 -5.00 6.58
N ASN A 64 1.79 -4.41 7.33
CA ASN A 64 2.66 -5.13 8.27
C ASN A 64 3.37 -6.32 7.61
N ASP A 65 3.91 -6.09 6.41
CA ASP A 65 4.67 -7.07 5.62
C ASP A 65 3.83 -8.24 5.11
N GLU A 66 2.51 -8.08 5.04
CA GLU A 66 1.61 -9.07 4.44
C GLU A 66 0.78 -8.41 3.34
N VAL A 67 0.64 -9.08 2.20
CA VAL A 67 -0.19 -8.59 1.10
C VAL A 67 -1.65 -8.56 1.56
N ALA A 68 -2.25 -7.38 1.55
CA ALA A 68 -3.63 -7.18 1.98
C ALA A 68 -4.58 -6.98 0.80
N PHE A 69 -4.16 -6.22 -0.21
CA PHE A 69 -4.98 -5.93 -1.39
C PHE A 69 -4.15 -6.02 -2.66
N VAL A 70 -4.69 -6.65 -3.67
CA VAL A 70 -4.14 -6.62 -5.03
C VAL A 70 -5.06 -5.75 -5.87
N GLY A 71 -4.54 -4.68 -6.44
CA GLY A 71 -5.32 -3.66 -7.10
C GLY A 71 -5.61 -2.50 -6.16
N ALA A 72 -6.38 -1.50 -6.63
CA ALA A 72 -6.73 -0.34 -5.82
C ALA A 72 -7.99 -0.64 -5.00
N PRO A 73 -7.91 -0.70 -3.66
CA PRO A 73 -9.09 -0.90 -2.83
C PRO A 73 -9.88 0.39 -2.72
N ALA A 74 -11.14 0.29 -2.26
CA ALA A 74 -11.90 1.47 -1.88
C ALA A 74 -11.32 2.04 -0.57
N LEU A 75 -11.51 3.34 -0.35
CA LEU A 75 -10.97 4.00 0.84
C LEU A 75 -11.45 3.35 2.14
N ASP A 76 -12.74 3.06 2.24
CA ASP A 76 -13.31 2.45 3.43
C ASP A 76 -12.75 1.03 3.67
N GLU A 77 -12.49 0.27 2.61
CA GLU A 77 -11.87 -1.05 2.74
C GLU A 77 -10.47 -0.96 3.36
N LEU A 78 -9.65 -0.04 2.85
CA LEU A 78 -8.30 0.16 3.36
C LEU A 78 -8.32 0.65 4.80
N VAL A 79 -9.13 1.67 5.09
CA VAL A 79 -9.23 2.24 6.43
C VAL A 79 -9.72 1.21 7.43
N ASN A 80 -10.75 0.44 7.09
CA ASN A 80 -11.29 -0.59 7.97
C ASN A 80 -10.26 -1.70 8.24
N LYS A 81 -9.50 -2.09 7.22
CA LYS A 81 -8.46 -3.11 7.39
C LYS A 81 -7.38 -2.63 8.36
N VAL A 82 -6.94 -1.39 8.21
CA VAL A 82 -5.92 -0.81 9.10
C VAL A 82 -6.47 -0.70 10.52
N LYS A 83 -7.71 -0.23 10.69
CA LYS A 83 -8.32 -0.11 12.01
C LYS A 83 -8.46 -1.44 12.72
N SER A 84 -8.64 -2.53 11.97
CA SER A 84 -8.72 -3.87 12.56
C SER A 84 -7.40 -4.34 13.15
N LEU A 85 -6.29 -3.67 12.80
CA LEU A 85 -4.94 -4.01 13.25
C LEU A 85 -4.40 -3.05 14.32
N ILE A 86 -5.16 -2.06 14.68
CA ILE A 86 -4.78 -1.08 15.72
C ILE A 86 -5.13 -1.60 17.11
#